data_65751e794fcebc728e02fb46564b87cf
#
_entry.id   65751e794fcebc728e02fb46564b87cf
#
_cell.length_a   1.000
_cell.length_b   1.000
_cell.length_c   1.000
_cell.angle_alpha   90.00
_cell.angle_beta   90.00
_cell.angle_gamma   90.00
#
_symmetry.space_group_name_H-M   'P 1'
#
loop_
_entity.id
_entity.type
_entity.pdbx_description
1 polymer ?
#
loop_
_entity_poly.entity_id
_entity_poly.type
_entity_poly.pdbx_seq_one_letter_code
_entity_poly.pdbx_strand_id
1 'polypeptide(L)'
;FGDAWSYRWNPQTYAGAGFAVVMIDFHGSTGYGQAFTDAINEHWGDRPLEDLQKGLAFALDKYPFLDGGNVAALGASYGGFMVNWIAGVWNSPFKALVSHCGIFDTRAMGYSTEELWFTDWENGGSVFAKPANYDLFNPMLHADKWSVPMLVVHGDKDYRVPMTQGIGSFTACQARNIESRYLRFPDENHWVLKPQNSLKWHDTVFEWLEKHIGGGR
;
A
#
# COMPACT_ATOMS: atom_id res chain seq x y z
N PHE A 1 10.61 -7.73 1.14
CA PHE A 1 10.87 -6.41 1.68
C PHE A 1 12.26 -6.41 2.31
N GLY A 2 13.23 -5.75 1.76
CA GLY A 2 14.62 -5.88 2.16
C GLY A 2 14.95 -5.24 3.52
N ASP A 3 15.94 -5.80 4.18
CA ASP A 3 16.52 -5.29 5.44
C ASP A 3 17.46 -4.08 5.17
N ALA A 4 17.06 -3.24 4.22
CA ALA A 4 17.82 -2.08 3.78
C ALA A 4 17.45 -0.83 4.57
N TRP A 5 18.47 -0.09 5.03
CA TRP A 5 18.27 1.22 5.62
C TRP A 5 17.71 2.21 4.59
N SER A 6 16.69 2.94 4.97
CA SER A 6 16.05 3.95 4.11
C SER A 6 15.56 5.12 4.96
N TYR A 7 15.65 6.34 4.44
CA TYR A 7 15.02 7.49 5.08
C TYR A 7 13.49 7.42 5.08
N ARG A 8 12.90 6.75 4.10
CA ARG A 8 11.47 6.79 3.83
C ARG A 8 10.68 5.69 4.57
N TRP A 9 11.17 4.45 4.52
CA TRP A 9 10.50 3.29 5.09
C TRP A 9 11.29 2.68 6.24
N ASN A 10 11.90 3.53 7.04
CA ASN A 10 12.71 3.09 8.17
C ASN A 10 11.81 2.77 9.38
N PRO A 11 11.71 1.50 9.83
CA PRO A 11 10.89 1.13 10.98
C PRO A 11 11.31 1.86 12.27
N GLN A 12 12.56 2.28 12.37
CA GLN A 12 13.05 3.02 13.54
C GLN A 12 12.42 4.41 13.69
N THR A 13 12.03 5.05 12.58
CA THR A 13 11.29 6.33 12.61
C THR A 13 9.92 6.16 13.25
N TYR A 14 9.23 5.09 12.91
CA TYR A 14 7.93 4.76 13.51
C TYR A 14 8.08 4.36 14.98
N ALA A 15 9.10 3.56 15.30
CA ALA A 15 9.40 3.20 16.70
C ALA A 15 9.71 4.45 17.55
N GLY A 16 10.46 5.41 16.99
CA GLY A 16 10.71 6.70 17.63
C GLY A 16 9.45 7.55 17.83
N ALA A 17 8.40 7.33 17.05
CA ALA A 17 7.09 7.95 17.20
C ALA A 17 6.10 7.11 18.03
N GLY A 18 6.57 6.04 18.70
CA GLY A 18 5.76 5.23 19.61
C GLY A 18 4.97 4.10 18.97
N PHE A 19 5.28 3.72 17.71
CA PHE A 19 4.60 2.63 17.01
C PHE A 19 5.48 1.39 16.90
N ALA A 20 4.94 0.21 17.12
CA ALA A 20 5.56 -1.03 16.70
C ALA A 20 5.34 -1.22 15.18
N VAL A 21 6.35 -1.78 14.48
CA VAL A 21 6.28 -2.04 13.06
C VAL A 21 6.45 -3.53 12.80
N VAL A 22 5.52 -4.11 12.05
CA VAL A 22 5.58 -5.48 11.55
C VAL A 22 5.77 -5.42 10.04
N MET A 23 6.86 -6.00 9.55
CA MET A 23 7.21 -6.08 8.13
C MET A 23 7.36 -7.54 7.75
N ILE A 24 6.66 -7.96 6.70
CA ILE A 24 6.62 -9.35 6.26
C ILE A 24 7.25 -9.45 4.88
N ASP A 25 8.21 -10.35 4.72
CA ASP A 25 8.72 -10.77 3.41
C ASP A 25 7.73 -11.76 2.79
N PHE A 26 6.75 -11.24 2.07
CA PHE A 26 5.72 -12.02 1.39
C PHE A 26 6.21 -12.63 0.09
N HIS A 27 5.47 -13.59 -0.47
CA HIS A 27 5.73 -14.16 -1.80
C HIS A 27 5.98 -13.06 -2.83
N GLY A 28 7.06 -13.17 -3.58
CA GLY A 28 7.58 -12.13 -4.47
C GLY A 28 8.82 -11.41 -3.90
N SER A 29 9.09 -11.51 -2.60
CA SER A 29 10.31 -10.94 -2.01
C SER A 29 11.55 -11.67 -2.50
N THR A 30 12.65 -10.92 -2.65
CA THR A 30 13.96 -11.49 -2.99
C THR A 30 14.65 -12.06 -1.76
N GLY A 31 15.69 -12.88 -1.97
CA GLY A 31 16.49 -13.49 -0.88
C GLY A 31 16.08 -14.90 -0.47
N TYR A 32 14.92 -15.39 -0.93
CA TYR A 32 14.36 -16.71 -0.60
C TYR A 32 14.38 -17.69 -1.79
N GLY A 33 15.13 -17.37 -2.84
CA GLY A 33 15.25 -18.16 -4.07
C GLY A 33 14.24 -17.75 -5.15
N GLN A 34 14.54 -18.13 -6.40
CA GLN A 34 13.78 -17.70 -7.58
C GLN A 34 12.31 -18.12 -7.53
N ALA A 35 12.02 -19.34 -7.08
CA ALA A 35 10.64 -19.82 -6.99
C ALA A 35 9.77 -18.97 -6.05
N PHE A 36 10.33 -18.46 -4.96
CA PHE A 36 9.62 -17.59 -4.05
C PHE A 36 9.41 -16.18 -4.66
N THR A 37 10.41 -15.68 -5.37
CA THR A 37 10.33 -14.40 -6.08
C THR A 37 9.30 -14.45 -7.21
N ASP A 38 9.29 -15.52 -8.02
CA ASP A 38 8.34 -15.65 -9.14
C ASP A 38 6.91 -15.99 -8.71
N ALA A 39 6.74 -16.41 -7.47
CA ALA A 39 5.43 -16.84 -6.95
C ALA A 39 4.37 -15.72 -6.91
N ILE A 40 4.77 -14.46 -7.06
CA ILE A 40 3.84 -13.32 -7.13
C ILE A 40 3.23 -13.14 -8.52
N ASN A 41 3.85 -13.65 -9.59
CA ASN A 41 3.37 -13.48 -10.94
C ASN A 41 1.95 -14.05 -11.09
N GLU A 42 1.02 -13.25 -11.58
CA GLU A 42 -0.42 -13.53 -11.66
C GLU A 42 -1.11 -13.77 -10.29
N HIS A 43 -0.43 -13.43 -9.15
CA HIS A 43 -0.88 -13.68 -7.78
C HIS A 43 -0.72 -12.46 -6.86
N TRP A 44 -0.95 -11.27 -7.39
CA TRP A 44 -0.70 -10.02 -6.66
C TRP A 44 -1.51 -9.85 -5.38
N GLY A 45 -2.74 -10.34 -5.35
CA GLY A 45 -3.68 -10.08 -4.26
C GLY A 45 -4.01 -11.28 -3.36
N ASP A 46 -3.57 -12.48 -3.68
CA ASP A 46 -3.84 -13.69 -2.89
C ASP A 46 -2.65 -14.12 -2.02
N ARG A 47 -1.54 -14.57 -2.62
CA ARG A 47 -0.39 -15.10 -1.87
C ARG A 47 0.23 -14.07 -0.92
N PRO A 48 0.56 -12.85 -1.36
CA PRO A 48 1.07 -11.83 -0.44
C PRO A 48 0.08 -11.46 0.66
N LEU A 49 -1.23 -11.42 0.36
CA LEU A 49 -2.25 -11.16 1.37
C LEU A 49 -2.29 -12.25 2.45
N GLU A 50 -2.23 -13.52 2.04
CA GLU A 50 -2.17 -14.65 2.98
C GLU A 50 -0.95 -14.56 3.90
N ASP A 51 0.22 -14.22 3.34
CA ASP A 51 1.44 -14.03 4.11
C ASP A 51 1.32 -12.89 5.12
N LEU A 52 0.73 -11.76 4.72
CA LEU A 52 0.47 -10.63 5.61
C LEU A 52 -0.49 -11.01 6.74
N GLN A 53 -1.54 -11.76 6.44
CA GLN A 53 -2.51 -12.25 7.44
C GLN A 53 -1.84 -13.17 8.45
N LYS A 54 -1.09 -14.16 7.96
CA LYS A 54 -0.34 -15.11 8.82
C LYS A 54 0.75 -14.41 9.63
N GLY A 55 1.48 -13.50 9.00
CA GLY A 55 2.55 -12.76 9.64
C GLY A 55 2.04 -11.84 10.76
N LEU A 56 0.93 -11.13 10.53
CA LEU A 56 0.31 -10.32 11.57
C LEU A 56 -0.20 -11.18 12.72
N ALA A 57 -0.92 -12.28 12.43
CA ALA A 57 -1.42 -13.19 13.46
C ALA A 57 -0.27 -13.77 14.30
N PHE A 58 0.82 -14.21 13.66
CA PHE A 58 2.00 -14.71 14.34
C PHE A 58 2.64 -13.63 15.25
N ALA A 59 2.77 -12.40 14.75
CA ALA A 59 3.37 -11.31 15.52
C ALA A 59 2.53 -11.00 16.77
N LEU A 60 1.22 -10.91 16.63
CA LEU A 60 0.31 -10.64 17.74
C LEU A 60 0.30 -11.75 18.79
N ASP A 61 0.39 -13.00 18.37
CA ASP A 61 0.50 -14.15 19.27
C ASP A 61 1.83 -14.16 20.03
N LYS A 62 2.92 -13.91 19.32
CA LYS A 62 4.28 -14.03 19.85
C LYS A 62 4.70 -12.85 20.73
N TYR A 63 4.21 -11.65 20.45
CA TYR A 63 4.67 -10.42 21.07
C TYR A 63 3.53 -9.73 21.83
N PRO A 64 3.30 -10.03 23.12
CA PRO A 64 2.15 -9.55 23.88
C PRO A 64 2.13 -8.03 24.13
N PHE A 65 3.20 -7.32 23.81
CA PHE A 65 3.21 -5.85 23.85
C PHE A 65 2.56 -5.20 22.61
N LEU A 66 2.27 -5.97 21.57
CA LEU A 66 1.58 -5.47 20.38
C LEU A 66 0.07 -5.35 20.64
N ASP A 67 -0.49 -4.20 20.32
CA ASP A 67 -1.93 -3.96 20.44
C ASP A 67 -2.65 -4.31 19.13
N GLY A 68 -3.19 -5.53 19.07
CA GLY A 68 -3.97 -6.01 17.93
C GLY A 68 -5.32 -5.28 17.74
N GLY A 69 -5.76 -4.47 18.69
CA GLY A 69 -6.95 -3.63 18.59
C GLY A 69 -6.72 -2.30 17.86
N ASN A 70 -5.45 -1.89 17.73
CA ASN A 70 -5.05 -0.61 17.14
C ASN A 70 -3.99 -0.82 16.04
N VAL A 71 -4.42 -1.38 14.92
CA VAL A 71 -3.56 -1.73 13.77
C VAL A 71 -3.84 -0.80 12.59
N ALA A 72 -2.77 -0.35 11.93
CA ALA A 72 -2.83 0.34 10.64
C ALA A 72 -2.02 -0.42 9.59
N ALA A 73 -2.43 -0.31 8.32
CA ALA A 73 -1.65 -0.81 7.19
C ALA A 73 -1.14 0.36 6.34
N LEU A 74 0.16 0.31 6.02
CA LEU A 74 0.83 1.33 5.21
C LEU A 74 1.60 0.66 4.07
N GLY A 75 1.60 1.29 2.91
CA GLY A 75 2.40 0.82 1.80
C GLY A 75 2.51 1.82 0.66
N ALA A 76 3.55 1.65 -0.16
CA ALA A 76 3.76 2.45 -1.36
C ALA A 76 3.88 1.58 -2.60
N SER A 77 3.50 2.13 -3.76
CA SER A 77 3.57 1.43 -5.04
C SER A 77 2.77 0.11 -4.98
N TYR A 78 3.42 -1.04 -5.16
CA TYR A 78 2.78 -2.33 -4.88
C TYR A 78 2.19 -2.39 -3.45
N GLY A 79 2.90 -1.87 -2.44
CA GLY A 79 2.38 -1.80 -1.07
C GLY A 79 1.14 -0.90 -0.96
N GLY A 80 1.07 0.17 -1.74
CA GLY A 80 -0.13 1.01 -1.87
C GLY A 80 -1.28 0.30 -2.58
N PHE A 81 -0.99 -0.52 -3.62
CA PHE A 81 -1.94 -1.47 -4.19
C PHE A 81 -2.49 -2.41 -3.12
N MET A 82 -1.60 -3.04 -2.34
CA MET A 82 -1.99 -3.97 -1.29
C MET A 82 -2.85 -3.28 -0.22
N VAL A 83 -2.57 -2.03 0.15
CA VAL A 83 -3.42 -1.25 1.07
C VAL A 83 -4.81 -1.03 0.47
N ASN A 84 -4.91 -0.63 -0.80
CA ASN A 84 -6.19 -0.48 -1.49
C ASN A 84 -6.94 -1.83 -1.60
N TRP A 85 -6.23 -2.93 -1.82
CA TRP A 85 -6.78 -4.28 -1.85
C TRP A 85 -7.31 -4.72 -0.48
N ILE A 86 -6.49 -4.55 0.57
CA ILE A 86 -6.87 -4.82 1.98
C ILE A 86 -8.16 -4.08 2.36
N ALA A 87 -8.31 -2.83 1.93
CA ALA A 87 -9.50 -2.03 2.24
C ALA A 87 -10.81 -2.70 1.80
N GLY A 88 -10.77 -3.51 0.73
CA GLY A 88 -11.94 -4.20 0.19
C GLY A 88 -12.08 -5.67 0.59
N VAL A 89 -10.98 -6.35 0.92
CA VAL A 89 -10.99 -7.82 1.14
C VAL A 89 -10.57 -8.24 2.54
N TRP A 90 -9.89 -7.37 3.28
CA TRP A 90 -9.44 -7.63 4.66
C TRP A 90 -9.39 -6.34 5.48
N ASN A 91 -10.52 -5.67 5.64
CA ASN A 91 -10.62 -4.39 6.34
C ASN A 91 -10.55 -4.51 7.88
N SER A 92 -10.77 -5.68 8.45
CA SER A 92 -10.51 -5.98 9.86
C SER A 92 -9.13 -6.66 9.96
N PRO A 93 -8.22 -6.23 10.83
CA PRO A 93 -8.40 -5.45 12.06
C PRO A 93 -8.04 -3.95 11.96
N PHE A 94 -7.92 -3.39 10.78
CA PHE A 94 -7.35 -2.06 10.58
C PHE A 94 -8.27 -0.92 11.04
N LYS A 95 -7.66 0.10 11.69
CA LYS A 95 -8.30 1.35 12.09
C LYS A 95 -7.91 2.51 11.18
N ALA A 96 -6.79 2.39 10.48
CA ALA A 96 -6.31 3.36 9.50
C ALA A 96 -5.54 2.69 8.37
N LEU A 97 -5.58 3.32 7.21
CA LEU A 97 -4.84 2.91 6.01
C LEU A 97 -4.02 4.09 5.48
N VAL A 98 -2.83 3.82 4.94
CA VAL A 98 -2.01 4.81 4.24
C VAL A 98 -1.59 4.24 2.90
N SER A 99 -2.19 4.70 1.81
CA SER A 99 -1.89 4.32 0.43
C SER A 99 -1.04 5.39 -0.23
N HIS A 100 0.26 5.14 -0.41
CA HIS A 100 1.18 6.03 -1.10
C HIS A 100 1.44 5.52 -2.51
N CYS A 101 1.16 6.34 -3.53
CA CYS A 101 1.27 6.00 -4.95
C CYS A 101 0.74 4.57 -5.25
N GLY A 102 -0.38 4.23 -4.64
CA GLY A 102 -0.99 2.91 -4.74
C GLY A 102 -1.82 2.76 -6.00
N ILE A 103 -1.79 1.58 -6.61
CA ILE A 103 -2.64 1.24 -7.74
C ILE A 103 -4.06 1.03 -7.23
N PHE A 104 -5.02 1.71 -7.84
CA PHE A 104 -6.45 1.61 -7.56
C PHE A 104 -7.19 0.78 -8.61
N ASP A 105 -6.88 1.03 -9.88
CA ASP A 105 -7.44 0.33 -11.03
C ASP A 105 -6.31 -0.27 -11.86
N THR A 106 -6.18 -1.59 -11.80
CA THR A 106 -5.14 -2.36 -12.48
C THR A 106 -5.27 -2.27 -14.00
N ARG A 107 -6.47 -2.18 -14.56
CA ARG A 107 -6.66 -2.00 -16.02
C ARG A 107 -6.16 -0.63 -16.46
N ALA A 108 -6.58 0.44 -15.77
CA ALA A 108 -6.12 1.79 -16.07
C ALA A 108 -4.60 1.91 -15.91
N MET A 109 -4.01 1.22 -14.92
CA MET A 109 -2.56 1.13 -14.72
C MET A 109 -1.86 0.52 -15.94
N GLY A 110 -2.38 -0.58 -16.48
CA GLY A 110 -1.82 -1.26 -17.66
C GLY A 110 -1.82 -0.42 -18.95
N TYR A 111 -2.63 0.65 -19.00
CA TYR A 111 -2.67 1.59 -20.15
C TYR A 111 -1.86 2.87 -19.92
N SER A 112 -1.42 3.17 -18.72
CA SER A 112 -0.93 4.50 -18.36
C SER A 112 0.43 4.54 -17.65
N THR A 113 0.96 3.39 -17.22
CA THR A 113 2.31 3.32 -16.63
C THR A 113 3.40 3.51 -17.66
N GLU A 114 4.54 4.07 -17.25
CA GLU A 114 5.76 4.11 -18.07
C GLU A 114 6.42 2.72 -18.22
N GLU A 115 6.09 1.77 -17.32
CA GLU A 115 6.67 0.42 -17.26
C GLU A 115 5.73 -0.63 -17.85
N LEU A 116 5.38 -0.52 -19.14
CA LEU A 116 4.44 -1.45 -19.80
C LEU A 116 4.88 -2.90 -19.73
N TRP A 117 6.20 -3.18 -19.88
CA TRP A 117 6.75 -4.53 -19.76
C TRP A 117 6.45 -5.18 -18.40
N PHE A 118 6.44 -4.38 -17.34
CA PHE A 118 6.21 -4.83 -15.97
C PHE A 118 4.76 -5.33 -15.79
N THR A 119 3.78 -4.53 -16.21
CA THR A 119 2.38 -4.92 -16.09
C THR A 119 2.06 -6.15 -16.93
N ASP A 120 2.66 -6.27 -18.13
CA ASP A 120 2.49 -7.44 -19.00
C ASP A 120 3.09 -8.70 -18.35
N TRP A 121 4.27 -8.59 -17.75
CA TRP A 121 4.92 -9.70 -17.06
C TRP A 121 4.10 -10.16 -15.85
N GLU A 122 3.70 -9.23 -15.00
CA GLU A 122 3.01 -9.52 -13.75
C GLU A 122 1.58 -10.07 -13.95
N ASN A 123 0.93 -9.74 -15.06
CA ASN A 123 -0.41 -10.22 -15.37
C ASN A 123 -0.44 -11.32 -16.44
N GLY A 124 0.71 -11.87 -16.83
CA GLY A 124 0.82 -12.94 -17.81
C GLY A 124 0.50 -12.52 -19.25
N GLY A 125 0.48 -11.22 -19.54
CA GLY A 125 0.25 -10.62 -20.85
C GLY A 125 -0.39 -9.24 -20.76
N SER A 126 -0.46 -8.55 -21.91
CA SER A 126 -1.02 -7.20 -21.95
C SER A 126 -2.52 -7.15 -21.60
N VAL A 127 -2.98 -5.97 -21.21
CA VAL A 127 -4.42 -5.70 -20.94
C VAL A 127 -5.30 -6.14 -22.12
N PHE A 128 -4.81 -6.05 -23.36
CA PHE A 128 -5.55 -6.49 -24.56
C PHE A 128 -5.63 -8.01 -24.65
N ALA A 129 -4.55 -8.71 -24.31
CA ALA A 129 -4.46 -10.16 -24.44
C ALA A 129 -5.07 -10.91 -23.24
N LYS A 130 -4.96 -10.34 -22.04
CA LYS A 130 -5.35 -10.96 -20.76
C LYS A 130 -6.19 -10.02 -19.88
N PRO A 131 -7.27 -9.39 -20.39
CA PRO A 131 -8.02 -8.40 -19.62
C PRO A 131 -8.57 -8.96 -18.30
N ALA A 132 -8.95 -10.22 -18.25
CA ALA A 132 -9.47 -10.86 -17.03
C ALA A 132 -8.42 -10.95 -15.90
N ASN A 133 -7.13 -11.10 -16.24
CA ASN A 133 -6.08 -11.17 -15.23
C ASN A 133 -5.92 -9.83 -14.49
N TYR A 134 -6.17 -8.72 -15.18
CA TYR A 134 -6.16 -7.39 -14.56
C TYR A 134 -7.36 -7.15 -13.63
N ASP A 135 -8.43 -7.92 -13.74
CA ASP A 135 -9.59 -7.82 -12.84
C ASP A 135 -9.48 -8.70 -11.60
N LEU A 136 -8.66 -9.76 -11.63
CA LEU A 136 -8.56 -10.74 -10.55
C LEU A 136 -8.29 -10.09 -9.18
N PHE A 137 -7.39 -9.12 -9.16
CA PHE A 137 -6.97 -8.43 -7.94
C PHE A 137 -7.11 -6.90 -8.12
N ASN A 138 -8.19 -6.44 -8.75
CA ASN A 138 -8.41 -5.03 -8.99
C ASN A 138 -9.11 -4.36 -7.79
N PRO A 139 -8.42 -3.49 -7.02
CA PRO A 139 -9.01 -2.85 -5.84
C PRO A 139 -10.28 -2.05 -6.14
N MET A 140 -10.37 -1.42 -7.32
CA MET A 140 -11.54 -0.65 -7.74
C MET A 140 -12.82 -1.48 -7.71
N LEU A 141 -12.74 -2.76 -8.09
CA LEU A 141 -13.89 -3.67 -8.11
C LEU A 141 -14.40 -4.06 -6.71
N HIS A 142 -13.68 -3.69 -5.66
CA HIS A 142 -14.02 -3.94 -4.26
C HIS A 142 -14.17 -2.64 -3.45
N ALA A 143 -14.16 -1.49 -4.10
CA ALA A 143 -14.27 -0.20 -3.43
C ALA A 143 -15.62 0.00 -2.73
N ASP A 144 -16.65 -0.73 -3.15
CA ASP A 144 -17.95 -0.78 -2.49
C ASP A 144 -17.90 -1.35 -1.06
N LYS A 145 -16.85 -2.10 -0.71
CA LYS A 145 -16.64 -2.70 0.62
C LYS A 145 -15.73 -1.86 1.53
N TRP A 146 -15.13 -0.79 1.02
CA TRP A 146 -14.23 0.05 1.79
C TRP A 146 -14.97 0.74 2.94
N SER A 147 -14.37 0.78 4.12
CA SER A 147 -14.95 1.38 5.31
C SER A 147 -13.91 1.98 6.27
N VAL A 148 -12.64 1.65 6.08
CA VAL A 148 -11.55 2.09 6.97
C VAL A 148 -11.04 3.47 6.53
N PRO A 149 -10.80 4.42 7.46
CA PRO A 149 -10.20 5.72 7.15
C PRO A 149 -8.89 5.59 6.37
N MET A 150 -8.71 6.41 5.33
CA MET A 150 -7.56 6.28 4.42
C MET A 150 -6.86 7.62 4.16
N LEU A 151 -5.55 7.65 4.42
CA LEU A 151 -4.65 8.68 3.91
C LEU A 151 -4.11 8.23 2.55
N VAL A 152 -4.37 9.03 1.52
CA VAL A 152 -3.81 8.83 0.18
C VAL A 152 -2.68 9.83 -0.04
N VAL A 153 -1.52 9.36 -0.51
CA VAL A 153 -0.35 10.20 -0.80
C VAL A 153 0.09 9.99 -2.24
N HIS A 154 0.36 11.06 -3.00
CA HIS A 154 0.79 10.94 -4.38
C HIS A 154 1.63 12.13 -4.86
N GLY A 155 2.64 11.85 -5.70
CA GLY A 155 3.38 12.86 -6.45
C GLY A 155 2.74 13.12 -7.83
N ASP A 156 2.65 14.39 -8.25
CA ASP A 156 2.02 14.73 -9.54
C ASP A 156 2.83 14.28 -10.75
N LYS A 157 4.14 14.12 -10.58
CA LYS A 157 5.07 13.69 -11.63
C LYS A 157 5.35 12.19 -11.58
N ASP A 158 4.45 11.44 -10.96
CA ASP A 158 4.51 9.99 -10.96
C ASP A 158 3.99 9.44 -12.29
N TYR A 159 4.90 8.95 -13.11
CA TYR A 159 4.61 8.30 -14.40
C TYR A 159 4.64 6.77 -14.28
N ARG A 160 5.13 6.24 -13.17
CA ARG A 160 5.14 4.81 -12.86
C ARG A 160 3.77 4.34 -12.40
N VAL A 161 3.24 4.98 -11.37
CA VAL A 161 1.84 4.87 -10.95
C VAL A 161 1.20 6.24 -11.12
N PRO A 162 0.54 6.51 -12.24
CA PRO A 162 0.01 7.84 -12.54
C PRO A 162 -0.90 8.37 -11.43
N MET A 163 -0.85 9.69 -11.17
CA MET A 163 -1.57 10.33 -10.08
C MET A 163 -3.08 10.08 -10.09
N THR A 164 -3.65 9.72 -11.24
CA THR A 164 -5.06 9.35 -11.38
C THR A 164 -5.45 8.15 -10.53
N GLN A 165 -4.50 7.26 -10.22
CA GLN A 165 -4.70 6.13 -9.32
C GLN A 165 -4.98 6.61 -7.88
N GLY A 166 -4.19 7.56 -7.38
CA GLY A 166 -4.43 8.17 -6.07
C GLY A 166 -5.72 9.00 -6.03
N ILE A 167 -6.02 9.75 -7.10
CA ILE A 167 -7.29 10.47 -7.22
C ILE A 167 -8.47 9.48 -7.17
N GLY A 168 -8.37 8.33 -7.86
CA GLY A 168 -9.39 7.28 -7.84
C GLY A 168 -9.65 6.75 -6.44
N SER A 169 -8.59 6.38 -5.69
CA SER A 169 -8.69 5.91 -4.31
C SER A 169 -9.34 6.96 -3.39
N PHE A 170 -8.89 8.21 -3.48
CA PHE A 170 -9.45 9.29 -2.67
C PHE A 170 -10.93 9.56 -3.02
N THR A 171 -11.28 9.61 -4.31
CA THR A 171 -12.65 9.81 -4.78
C THR A 171 -13.57 8.69 -4.32
N ALA A 172 -13.11 7.43 -4.35
CA ALA A 172 -13.88 6.30 -3.84
C ALA A 172 -14.19 6.44 -2.34
N CYS A 173 -13.20 6.87 -1.53
CA CYS A 173 -13.44 7.17 -0.11
C CYS A 173 -14.46 8.29 0.09
N GLN A 174 -14.30 9.41 -0.64
CA GLN A 174 -15.21 10.57 -0.52
C GLN A 174 -16.65 10.22 -0.94
N ALA A 175 -16.83 9.50 -2.05
CA ALA A 175 -18.15 9.09 -2.55
C ALA A 175 -18.88 8.15 -1.56
N ARG A 176 -18.15 7.48 -0.68
CA ARG A 176 -18.68 6.58 0.34
C ARG A 176 -18.72 7.20 1.74
N ASN A 177 -18.44 8.48 1.88
CA ASN A 177 -18.33 9.17 3.17
C ASN A 177 -17.33 8.51 4.14
N ILE A 178 -16.25 7.94 3.61
CA ILE A 178 -15.15 7.39 4.41
C ILE A 178 -14.21 8.54 4.74
N GLU A 179 -13.84 8.69 6.00
CA GLU A 179 -12.88 9.69 6.41
C GLU A 179 -11.57 9.50 5.63
N SER A 180 -11.15 10.53 4.89
CA SER A 180 -9.96 10.44 4.07
C SER A 180 -9.27 11.79 3.89
N ARG A 181 -7.97 11.72 3.66
CA ARG A 181 -7.11 12.88 3.36
C ARG A 181 -6.28 12.57 2.13
N TYR A 182 -6.07 13.56 1.26
CA TYR A 182 -5.19 13.45 0.10
C TYR A 182 -3.98 14.39 0.27
N LEU A 183 -2.79 13.81 0.48
CA LEU A 183 -1.53 14.55 0.50
C LEU A 183 -0.90 14.50 -0.88
N ARG A 184 -0.91 15.63 -1.56
CA ARG A 184 -0.40 15.80 -2.91
C ARG A 184 0.93 16.55 -2.91
N PHE A 185 1.90 16.04 -3.68
CA PHE A 185 3.19 16.67 -3.91
C PHE A 185 3.36 17.08 -5.37
N PRO A 186 3.10 18.36 -5.73
CA PRO A 186 3.12 18.81 -7.14
C PRO A 186 4.48 18.71 -7.83
N ASP A 187 5.55 18.62 -7.05
CA ASP A 187 6.93 18.65 -7.52
C ASP A 187 7.70 17.33 -7.28
N GLU A 188 7.01 16.28 -6.83
CA GLU A 188 7.57 14.94 -6.63
C GLU A 188 7.08 13.96 -7.70
N ASN A 189 7.91 12.92 -7.90
CA ASN A 189 7.62 11.77 -8.76
C ASN A 189 7.09 10.57 -7.94
N HIS A 190 7.43 9.35 -8.37
CA HIS A 190 7.10 8.11 -7.61
C HIS A 190 7.74 8.07 -6.21
N TRP A 191 8.77 8.88 -5.99
CA TRP A 191 9.52 8.97 -4.76
C TRP A 191 9.38 10.37 -4.15
N VAL A 192 9.19 10.46 -2.84
CA VAL A 192 9.24 11.74 -2.13
C VAL A 192 10.69 11.98 -1.71
N LEU A 193 11.45 12.73 -2.51
CA LEU A 193 12.90 12.86 -2.38
C LEU A 193 13.36 14.20 -1.79
N LYS A 194 12.58 15.26 -1.96
CA LYS A 194 12.95 16.58 -1.44
C LYS A 194 12.83 16.60 0.08
N PRO A 195 13.85 17.11 0.80
CA PRO A 195 13.85 17.05 2.27
C PRO A 195 12.60 17.66 2.93
N GLN A 196 12.15 18.82 2.45
CA GLN A 196 10.96 19.49 2.97
C GLN A 196 9.68 18.67 2.74
N ASN A 197 9.60 17.98 1.60
CA ASN A 197 8.46 17.10 1.28
C ASN A 197 8.52 15.81 2.11
N SER A 198 9.70 15.28 2.36
CA SER A 198 9.90 14.13 3.25
C SER A 198 9.47 14.44 4.67
N LEU A 199 9.83 15.60 5.22
CA LEU A 199 9.35 16.05 6.53
C LEU A 199 7.82 16.14 6.55
N LYS A 200 7.22 16.80 5.56
CA LYS A 200 5.76 16.93 5.43
C LYS A 200 5.06 15.58 5.32
N TRP A 201 5.67 14.63 4.61
CA TRP A 201 5.19 13.26 4.49
C TRP A 201 5.14 12.56 5.86
N HIS A 202 6.25 12.58 6.60
CA HIS A 202 6.33 11.96 7.92
C HIS A 202 5.37 12.59 8.93
N ASP A 203 5.35 13.92 9.00
CA ASP A 203 4.43 14.63 9.90
C ASP A 203 2.96 14.26 9.61
N THR A 204 2.59 14.25 8.32
CA THR A 204 1.21 13.92 7.93
C THR A 204 0.84 12.47 8.22
N VAL A 205 1.77 11.54 8.00
CA VAL A 205 1.56 10.11 8.28
C VAL A 205 1.45 9.88 9.78
N PHE A 206 2.34 10.47 10.58
CA PHE A 206 2.28 10.31 12.04
C PHE A 206 1.04 10.97 12.65
N GLU A 207 0.65 12.17 12.22
CA GLU A 207 -0.63 12.79 12.61
C GLU A 207 -1.83 11.86 12.31
N TRP A 208 -1.80 11.20 11.14
CA TRP A 208 -2.85 10.27 10.72
C TRP A 208 -2.90 9.03 11.62
N LEU A 209 -1.74 8.43 11.90
CA LEU A 209 -1.63 7.26 12.76
C LEU A 209 -2.02 7.59 14.21
N GLU A 210 -1.49 8.68 14.78
CA GLU A 210 -1.83 9.14 16.14
C GLU A 210 -3.33 9.32 16.31
N LYS A 211 -3.99 9.91 15.31
CA LYS A 211 -5.44 10.13 15.33
C LYS A 211 -6.24 8.83 15.41
N HIS A 212 -5.83 7.79 14.71
CA HIS A 212 -6.66 6.61 14.48
C HIS A 212 -6.28 5.38 15.30
N ILE A 213 -5.00 5.21 15.62
CA ILE A 213 -4.52 4.04 16.36
C ILE A 213 -3.86 4.42 17.69
N GLY A 214 -3.81 5.71 18.03
CA GLY A 214 -3.07 6.16 19.19
C GLY A 214 -1.56 6.00 18.95
N GLY A 215 -0.81 5.99 20.01
CA GLY A 215 0.63 6.12 19.93
C GLY A 215 0.94 7.60 20.10
N GLY A 216 1.90 7.94 20.85
CA GLY A 216 2.14 9.33 21.11
C GLY A 216 3.47 9.54 21.78
N ARG A 217 4.08 10.65 21.43
CA ARG A 217 5.28 11.18 22.03
C ARG A 217 5.08 11.45 23.52
#